data_24f87054aab1db23c2db9e6fc0f0ec4a
#
_entry.id   24f87054aab1db23c2db9e6fc0f0ec4a
#
_cell.length_a   1.000
_cell.length_b   1.000
_cell.length_c   1.000
_cell.angle_alpha   90.00
_cell.angle_beta   90.00
_cell.angle_gamma   90.00
#
_symmetry.space_group_name_H-M   'P 1'
#
loop_
_entity.id
_entity.type
_entity.pdbx_description
1 polymer ?
#
loop_
_entity_poly.entity_id
_entity_poly.type
_entity_poly.pdbx_seq_one_letter_code
_entity_poly.pdbx_strand_id
1 'polypeptide(L)'
;MAYVDLNPVRAAMADTPESSDHTSIKLRIDYWKNKSTQSQSGHTDSMQPKSLMPFVGNQRQPMPNGLIFNLIDYIELLDWTGRIIRQDKRGAISESAPPILQRLDISTQHWIELSTAFEQRFKGLAGSAQSIKALCAHFGLTRVLNRSNSQLLYG
;
A
#
# COMPACT_ATOMS: atom_id res chain seq x y z
N MET A 1 -4.55 -1.21 0.78
CA MET A 1 -4.38 -0.60 -0.56
C MET A 1 -3.31 -1.34 -1.35
N ALA A 2 -2.05 -1.35 -0.94
CA ALA A 2 -0.95 -2.02 -1.67
C ALA A 2 -1.24 -3.49 -2.03
N TYR A 3 -1.82 -4.27 -1.13
CA TYR A 3 -2.21 -5.64 -1.39
C TYR A 3 -3.16 -5.78 -2.59
N VAL A 4 -4.15 -4.88 -2.69
CA VAL A 4 -5.13 -4.87 -3.80
C VAL A 4 -4.50 -4.38 -5.10
N ASP A 5 -3.69 -3.31 -5.03
CA ASP A 5 -3.00 -2.77 -6.20
C ASP A 5 -1.97 -3.74 -6.80
N LEU A 6 -1.40 -4.65 -6.00
CA LEU A 6 -0.48 -5.69 -6.43
C LEU A 6 -1.15 -7.03 -6.78
N ASN A 7 -2.47 -7.12 -6.68
CA ASN A 7 -3.20 -8.35 -6.97
C ASN A 7 -2.94 -8.90 -8.39
N PRO A 8 -3.00 -8.08 -9.46
CA PRO A 8 -2.70 -8.54 -10.81
C PRO A 8 -1.26 -9.05 -10.96
N VAL A 9 -0.30 -8.41 -10.29
CA VAL A 9 1.11 -8.83 -10.31
C VAL A 9 1.28 -10.19 -9.61
N ARG A 10 0.64 -10.40 -8.47
CA ARG A 10 0.65 -11.69 -7.76
C ARG A 10 -0.01 -12.82 -8.54
N ALA A 11 -1.09 -12.49 -9.23
CA ALA A 11 -1.81 -13.46 -10.07
C ALA A 11 -1.11 -13.72 -11.42
N ALA A 12 0.07 -13.14 -11.65
CA ALA A 12 0.79 -13.18 -12.92
C ALA A 12 -0.05 -12.69 -14.13
N MET A 13 -1.04 -11.82 -13.88
CA MET A 13 -1.87 -11.16 -14.90
C MET A 13 -1.23 -9.86 -15.41
N ALA A 14 -0.32 -9.29 -14.64
CA ALA A 14 0.42 -8.09 -14.99
C ALA A 14 1.88 -8.21 -14.52
N ASP A 15 2.77 -7.54 -15.24
CA ASP A 15 4.19 -7.54 -14.94
C ASP A 15 4.62 -6.45 -13.96
N THR A 16 3.89 -5.36 -13.98
CA THR A 16 4.20 -4.16 -13.19
C THR A 16 2.92 -3.50 -12.69
N PRO A 17 2.99 -2.61 -11.69
CA PRO A 17 1.84 -1.80 -11.28
C PRO A 17 1.22 -0.98 -12.42
N GLU A 18 2.03 -0.51 -13.37
CA GLU A 18 1.58 0.26 -14.54
C GLU A 18 0.75 -0.57 -15.52
N SER A 19 1.00 -1.87 -15.60
CA SER A 19 0.26 -2.81 -16.46
C SER A 19 -0.90 -3.49 -15.75
N SER A 20 -1.14 -3.15 -14.46
CA SER A 20 -2.18 -3.75 -13.61
C SER A 20 -3.54 -3.12 -13.87
N ASP A 21 -4.26 -3.59 -14.88
CA ASP A 21 -5.59 -3.09 -15.22
C ASP A 21 -6.57 -3.14 -14.04
N HIS A 22 -7.50 -2.18 -14.02
CA HIS A 22 -8.54 -2.04 -13.00
C HIS A 22 -8.02 -1.79 -11.56
N THR A 23 -6.78 -1.33 -11.39
CA THR A 23 -6.24 -0.95 -10.09
C THR A 23 -6.20 0.56 -9.89
N SER A 24 -6.22 1.00 -8.62
CA SER A 24 -6.10 2.41 -8.29
C SER A 24 -4.74 2.97 -8.65
N ILE A 25 -3.69 2.17 -8.57
CA ILE A 25 -2.33 2.60 -8.89
C ILE A 25 -2.16 2.87 -10.39
N LYS A 26 -2.68 1.99 -11.26
CA LYS A 26 -2.64 2.24 -12.71
C LYS A 26 -3.34 3.55 -13.06
N LEU A 27 -4.56 3.77 -12.55
CA LEU A 27 -5.29 5.00 -12.81
C LEU A 27 -4.50 6.26 -12.36
N ARG A 28 -3.79 6.18 -11.24
CA ARG A 28 -2.95 7.29 -10.75
C ARG A 28 -1.75 7.54 -11.63
N ILE A 29 -1.06 6.48 -12.07
CA ILE A 29 0.12 6.56 -12.93
C ILE A 29 -0.28 7.13 -14.30
N ASP A 30 -1.34 6.62 -14.90
CA ASP A 30 -1.83 7.09 -16.20
C ASP A 30 -2.26 8.56 -16.15
N TYR A 31 -2.96 8.97 -15.09
CA TYR A 31 -3.35 10.35 -14.88
C TYR A 31 -2.13 11.27 -14.70
N TRP A 32 -1.15 10.85 -13.95
CA TRP A 32 0.10 11.59 -13.74
C TRP A 32 0.89 11.74 -15.03
N LYS A 33 1.05 10.67 -15.81
CA LYS A 33 1.72 10.69 -17.13
C LYS A 33 1.04 11.63 -18.11
N ASN A 34 -0.29 11.56 -18.22
CA ASN A 34 -1.07 12.39 -19.13
C ASN A 34 -1.00 13.88 -18.77
N LYS A 35 -0.98 14.23 -17.49
CA LYS A 35 -0.86 15.61 -17.03
C LYS A 35 0.56 16.16 -17.10
N SER A 36 1.57 15.38 -16.82
CA SER A 36 2.98 15.82 -16.93
C SER A 36 3.35 16.19 -18.38
N THR A 37 2.66 15.61 -19.36
CA THR A 37 2.83 15.97 -20.78
C THR A 37 2.13 17.28 -21.14
N GLN A 38 1.16 17.76 -20.35
CA GLN A 38 0.34 18.93 -20.65
C GLN A 38 0.64 20.19 -19.81
N SER A 39 1.39 20.07 -18.71
CA SER A 39 1.58 21.18 -17.75
C SER A 39 3.03 21.39 -17.38
N GLN A 40 3.53 22.61 -17.60
CA GLN A 40 4.83 23.09 -17.11
C GLN A 40 4.77 23.66 -15.66
N SER A 41 3.66 23.52 -14.94
CA SER A 41 3.48 24.09 -13.60
C SER A 41 3.32 23.01 -12.53
N GLY A 42 4.33 22.92 -11.68
CA GLY A 42 4.54 21.86 -10.71
C GLY A 42 3.76 21.99 -9.39
N HIS A 43 2.48 21.67 -9.36
CA HIS A 43 1.79 21.35 -8.12
C HIS A 43 1.30 19.89 -8.19
N THR A 44 1.90 19.01 -7.38
CA THR A 44 1.60 17.56 -7.33
C THR A 44 0.18 17.23 -6.91
N ASP A 45 -0.49 18.10 -6.14
CA ASP A 45 -1.88 17.89 -5.70
C ASP A 45 -2.90 17.95 -6.84
N SER A 46 -2.63 18.73 -7.89
CA SER A 46 -3.49 18.80 -9.07
C SER A 46 -3.28 17.63 -10.04
N MET A 47 -2.31 16.75 -9.78
CA MET A 47 -1.90 15.64 -10.64
C MET A 47 -2.52 14.29 -10.26
N GLN A 48 -3.55 14.27 -9.42
CA GLN A 48 -4.22 13.04 -8.99
C GLN A 48 -5.66 12.97 -9.51
N PRO A 49 -6.20 11.75 -9.78
CA PRO A 49 -7.57 11.59 -10.23
C PRO A 49 -8.56 12.03 -9.16
N LYS A 50 -9.54 12.88 -9.52
CA LYS A 50 -10.59 13.34 -8.60
C LYS A 50 -11.51 12.22 -8.11
N SER A 51 -11.56 11.09 -8.81
CA SER A 51 -12.36 9.91 -8.46
C SER A 51 -11.73 9.06 -7.34
N LEU A 52 -10.47 9.31 -7.00
CA LEU A 52 -9.75 8.59 -5.96
C LEU A 52 -9.41 9.53 -4.80
N MET A 53 -9.38 8.96 -3.58
CA MET A 53 -8.89 9.70 -2.40
C MET A 53 -7.44 10.16 -2.67
N PRO A 54 -7.13 11.46 -2.55
CA PRO A 54 -5.82 11.98 -2.90
C PRO A 54 -4.75 11.52 -1.91
N PHE A 55 -3.51 11.48 -2.36
CA PHE A 55 -2.34 11.47 -1.48
C PHE A 55 -2.01 12.92 -1.09
N VAL A 56 -2.01 13.23 0.18
CA VAL A 56 -1.86 14.60 0.71
C VAL A 56 -0.45 14.89 1.27
N GLY A 57 0.51 14.02 0.95
CA GLY A 57 1.88 14.16 1.45
C GLY A 57 2.07 13.58 2.85
N ASN A 58 3.20 13.93 3.48
CA ASN A 58 3.64 13.31 4.73
C ASN A 58 3.22 14.08 6.00
N GLN A 59 2.45 15.17 5.88
CA GLN A 59 1.98 15.92 7.04
C GLN A 59 0.87 15.16 7.76
N ARG A 60 1.10 14.83 9.03
CA ARG A 60 0.06 14.32 9.92
C ARG A 60 -0.86 15.45 10.33
N GLN A 61 -2.10 15.38 9.89
CA GLN A 61 -3.18 16.26 10.33
C GLN A 61 -4.21 15.45 11.12
N PRO A 62 -4.97 16.07 12.07
CA PRO A 62 -5.96 15.37 12.89
C PRO A 62 -7.04 14.67 12.06
N MET A 63 -7.44 15.23 10.92
CA MET A 63 -8.39 14.65 9.98
C MET A 63 -7.99 15.00 8.53
N PRO A 64 -7.06 14.24 7.94
CA PRO A 64 -6.63 14.53 6.57
C PRO A 64 -7.73 14.17 5.57
N ASN A 65 -7.98 15.06 4.61
CA ASN A 65 -8.86 14.79 3.46
C ASN A 65 -8.15 13.94 2.39
N GLY A 66 -7.39 12.91 2.81
CA GLY A 66 -6.62 12.08 1.92
C GLY A 66 -5.72 11.10 2.65
N LEU A 67 -4.96 10.36 1.86
CA LEU A 67 -3.95 9.42 2.35
C LEU A 67 -2.69 10.19 2.74
N ILE A 68 -2.20 9.97 3.97
CA ILE A 68 -1.04 10.68 4.55
C ILE A 68 0.28 10.07 4.01
N PHE A 69 0.42 10.02 2.70
CA PHE A 69 1.61 9.55 1.99
C PHE A 69 1.89 10.45 0.80
N ASN A 70 3.13 10.42 0.33
CA ASN A 70 3.48 10.96 -0.97
C ASN A 70 3.17 9.92 -2.06
N LEU A 71 2.55 10.32 -3.16
CA LEU A 71 2.20 9.42 -4.25
C LEU A 71 3.45 8.76 -4.87
N ILE A 72 4.54 9.50 -5.02
CA ILE A 72 5.79 8.97 -5.60
C ILE A 72 6.38 7.89 -4.69
N ASP A 73 6.44 8.13 -3.38
CA ASP A 73 6.91 7.14 -2.41
C ASP A 73 6.06 5.87 -2.41
N TYR A 74 4.75 6.02 -2.64
CA TYR A 74 3.84 4.88 -2.74
C TYR A 74 4.06 4.07 -4.03
N ILE A 75 4.28 4.75 -5.16
CA ILE A 75 4.60 4.10 -6.43
C ILE A 75 5.93 3.32 -6.31
N GLU A 76 6.97 3.94 -5.73
CA GLU A 76 8.25 3.30 -5.50
C GLU A 76 8.12 2.05 -4.62
N LEU A 77 7.34 2.14 -3.54
CA LEU A 77 7.06 1.01 -2.66
C LEU A 77 6.36 -0.13 -3.40
N LEU A 78 5.39 0.19 -4.26
CA LEU A 78 4.67 -0.83 -5.03
C LEU A 78 5.55 -1.47 -6.11
N ASP A 79 6.37 -0.71 -6.81
CA ASP A 79 7.29 -1.26 -7.82
C ASP A 79 8.29 -2.21 -7.16
N TRP A 80 8.92 -1.78 -6.08
CA TRP A 80 9.84 -2.60 -5.31
C TRP A 80 9.17 -3.88 -4.78
N THR A 81 7.97 -3.76 -4.19
CA THR A 81 7.21 -4.91 -3.67
C THR A 81 6.79 -5.86 -4.79
N GLY A 82 6.35 -5.32 -5.93
CA GLY A 82 5.98 -6.10 -7.10
C GLY A 82 7.14 -6.96 -7.63
N ARG A 83 8.34 -6.41 -7.65
CA ARG A 83 9.57 -7.13 -8.04
C ARG A 83 9.89 -8.28 -7.07
N ILE A 84 9.71 -8.08 -5.76
CA ILE A 84 9.92 -9.14 -4.75
C ILE A 84 8.92 -10.28 -4.93
N ILE A 85 7.66 -9.96 -5.20
CA ILE A 85 6.58 -10.94 -5.36
C ILE A 85 6.82 -11.80 -6.61
N ARG A 86 7.37 -11.23 -7.66
CA ARG A 86 7.67 -11.95 -8.90
C ARG A 86 8.91 -12.83 -8.75
N GLN A 87 8.70 -14.14 -8.78
CA GLN A 87 9.77 -15.12 -8.64
C GLN A 87 10.77 -15.11 -9.81
N ASP A 88 10.31 -14.77 -11.01
CA ASP A 88 11.10 -14.71 -12.24
C ASP A 88 12.08 -13.51 -12.29
N LYS A 89 11.87 -12.48 -11.43
CA LYS A 89 12.71 -11.26 -11.41
C LYS A 89 13.51 -11.08 -10.11
N ARG A 90 13.66 -12.10 -9.30
CA ARG A 90 14.38 -12.04 -8.01
C ARG A 90 15.81 -11.49 -8.11
N GLY A 91 16.51 -11.68 -9.22
CA GLY A 91 17.86 -11.14 -9.43
C GLY A 91 17.95 -9.65 -9.75
N ALA A 92 16.81 -8.96 -9.96
CA ALA A 92 16.77 -7.54 -10.35
C ALA A 92 16.31 -6.61 -9.23
N ILE A 93 16.18 -7.10 -7.99
CA ILE A 93 15.71 -6.32 -6.85
C ILE A 93 16.86 -5.47 -6.33
N SER A 94 16.66 -4.17 -6.21
CA SER A 94 17.55 -3.30 -5.44
C SER A 94 17.62 -3.82 -4.01
N GLU A 95 18.83 -3.99 -3.46
CA GLU A 95 19.03 -4.50 -2.09
C GLU A 95 18.45 -3.55 -1.02
N SER A 96 18.24 -2.29 -1.35
CA SER A 96 17.71 -1.29 -0.41
C SER A 96 16.19 -1.19 -0.48
N ALA A 97 15.54 -1.39 0.66
CA ALA A 97 14.11 -1.14 0.81
C ALA A 97 13.79 0.36 0.65
N PRO A 98 12.61 0.72 0.09
CA PRO A 98 12.21 2.12 -0.06
C PRO A 98 12.20 2.88 1.27
N PRO A 99 12.63 4.15 1.28
CA PRO A 99 12.69 4.97 2.51
C PRO A 99 11.34 5.13 3.23
N ILE A 100 10.23 4.92 2.53
CA ILE A 100 8.88 4.98 3.12
C ILE A 100 8.69 3.94 4.24
N LEU A 101 9.25 2.75 4.12
CA LEU A 101 9.16 1.73 5.17
C LEU A 101 9.83 2.18 6.46
N GLN A 102 11.00 2.81 6.35
CA GLN A 102 11.72 3.35 7.50
C GLN A 102 10.95 4.50 8.16
N ARG A 103 10.34 5.40 7.36
CA ARG A 103 9.52 6.50 7.90
C ARG A 103 8.28 6.03 8.63
N LEU A 104 7.72 4.91 8.23
CA LEU A 104 6.52 4.31 8.85
C LEU A 104 6.86 3.39 10.02
N ASP A 105 8.15 3.19 10.31
CA ASP A 105 8.64 2.24 11.31
C ASP A 105 8.13 0.80 11.04
N ILE A 106 8.09 0.44 9.76
CA ILE A 106 7.68 -0.90 9.31
C ILE A 106 8.93 -1.65 8.88
N SER A 107 9.19 -2.82 9.49
CA SER A 107 10.29 -3.66 9.05
C SER A 107 10.03 -4.19 7.64
N THR A 108 11.09 -4.27 6.82
CA THR A 108 11.03 -4.81 5.47
C THR A 108 10.45 -6.22 5.45
N GLN A 109 10.83 -7.07 6.40
CA GLN A 109 10.33 -8.43 6.52
C GLN A 109 8.83 -8.47 6.79
N HIS A 110 8.34 -7.67 7.73
CA HIS A 110 6.89 -7.57 8.02
C HIS A 110 6.10 -7.03 6.83
N TRP A 111 6.66 -6.06 6.09
CA TRP A 111 6.02 -5.56 4.88
C TRP A 111 5.89 -6.63 3.79
N ILE A 112 6.97 -7.39 3.52
CA ILE A 112 6.95 -8.49 2.55
C ILE A 112 5.90 -9.53 2.97
N GLU A 113 5.86 -9.91 4.25
CA GLU A 113 4.88 -10.87 4.76
C GLU A 113 3.44 -10.36 4.61
N LEU A 114 3.17 -9.09 4.94
CA LEU A 114 1.87 -8.45 4.73
C LEU A 114 1.48 -8.41 3.25
N SER A 115 2.43 -8.11 2.37
CA SER A 115 2.16 -7.98 0.93
C SER A 115 1.93 -9.32 0.23
N THR A 116 2.53 -10.40 0.73
CA THR A 116 2.46 -11.73 0.10
C THR A 116 1.42 -12.65 0.75
N ALA A 117 1.23 -12.58 2.05
CA ALA A 117 0.42 -13.53 2.82
C ALA A 117 -0.75 -12.90 3.60
N PHE A 118 -1.19 -11.70 3.22
CA PHE A 118 -2.21 -10.94 3.96
C PHE A 118 -3.49 -11.74 4.22
N GLU A 119 -4.07 -12.37 3.20
CA GLU A 119 -5.32 -13.14 3.34
C GLU A 119 -5.15 -14.39 4.22
N GLN A 120 -3.97 -15.00 4.20
CA GLN A 120 -3.66 -16.15 5.05
C GLN A 120 -3.51 -15.73 6.52
N ARG A 121 -2.95 -14.54 6.76
CA ARG A 121 -2.69 -14.00 8.11
C ARG A 121 -3.90 -13.35 8.72
N PHE A 122 -4.73 -12.66 7.94
CA PHE A 122 -5.89 -11.91 8.41
C PHE A 122 -7.18 -12.43 7.79
N LYS A 123 -7.85 -13.34 8.50
CA LYS A 123 -9.16 -13.85 8.14
C LYS A 123 -10.24 -12.97 8.79
N GLY A 124 -10.71 -11.96 8.07
CA GLY A 124 -11.81 -11.09 8.47
C GLY A 124 -11.41 -9.72 9.02
N LEU A 125 -10.55 -9.64 10.03
CA LEU A 125 -10.14 -8.36 10.64
C LEU A 125 -8.63 -8.16 10.55
N ALA A 126 -8.20 -6.97 10.12
CA ALA A 126 -6.81 -6.56 10.10
C ALA A 126 -6.66 -5.19 10.79
N GLY A 127 -5.58 -5.01 11.55
CA GLY A 127 -5.29 -3.78 12.28
C GLY A 127 -4.45 -4.04 13.51
N SER A 128 -4.17 -3.00 14.31
CA SER A 128 -3.48 -3.18 15.59
C SER A 128 -4.29 -4.02 16.56
N ALA A 129 -3.61 -4.70 17.48
CA ALA A 129 -4.27 -5.54 18.49
C ALA A 129 -5.30 -4.74 19.32
N GLN A 130 -5.01 -3.46 19.59
CA GLN A 130 -5.91 -2.57 20.31
C GLN A 130 -7.17 -2.24 19.49
N SER A 131 -7.03 -1.91 18.21
CA SER A 131 -8.16 -1.61 17.32
C SER A 131 -9.06 -2.82 17.13
N ILE A 132 -8.48 -4.01 16.95
CA ILE A 132 -9.26 -5.26 16.83
C ILE A 132 -9.99 -5.56 18.14
N LYS A 133 -9.36 -5.39 19.30
CA LYS A 133 -10.01 -5.58 20.60
C LYS A 133 -11.18 -4.63 20.80
N ALA A 134 -11.03 -3.36 20.46
CA ALA A 134 -12.10 -2.37 20.55
C ALA A 134 -13.28 -2.72 19.65
N LEU A 135 -12.99 -3.13 18.41
CA LEU A 135 -14.02 -3.54 17.45
C LEU A 135 -14.76 -4.80 17.89
N CYS A 136 -14.04 -5.81 18.40
CA CYS A 136 -14.66 -7.02 18.94
C CYS A 136 -15.57 -6.70 20.12
N ALA A 137 -15.16 -5.80 21.03
CA ALA A 137 -16.01 -5.34 22.14
C ALA A 137 -17.26 -4.61 21.64
N HIS A 138 -17.13 -3.75 20.64
CA HIS A 138 -18.26 -3.03 20.05
C HIS A 138 -19.31 -3.96 19.44
N PHE A 139 -18.88 -5.04 18.79
CA PHE A 139 -19.78 -6.04 18.19
C PHE A 139 -20.14 -7.19 19.12
N GLY A 140 -19.77 -7.15 20.39
CA GLY A 140 -20.06 -8.21 21.36
C GLY A 140 -19.41 -9.56 21.03
N LEU A 141 -18.28 -9.55 20.30
CA LEU A 141 -17.57 -10.78 19.95
C LEU A 141 -16.77 -11.28 21.15
N THR A 142 -17.02 -12.50 21.57
CA THR A 142 -16.35 -13.12 22.73
C THR A 142 -14.91 -13.54 22.45
N ARG A 143 -14.52 -13.64 21.18
CA ARG A 143 -13.17 -14.06 20.76
C ARG A 143 -12.50 -12.97 19.94
N VAL A 144 -11.31 -12.57 20.36
CA VAL A 144 -10.46 -11.65 19.59
C VAL A 144 -9.74 -12.44 18.51
N LEU A 145 -10.11 -12.19 17.25
CA LEU A 145 -9.51 -12.81 16.08
C LEU A 145 -8.17 -12.16 15.74
N ASN A 146 -7.24 -12.95 15.19
CA ASN A 146 -5.95 -12.47 14.63
C ASN A 146 -5.04 -11.68 15.59
N ARG A 147 -5.23 -11.79 16.91
CA ARG A 147 -4.45 -11.03 17.91
C ARG A 147 -2.93 -11.24 17.76
N SER A 148 -2.49 -12.48 17.57
CA SER A 148 -1.06 -12.82 17.44
C SER A 148 -0.46 -12.18 16.19
N ASN A 149 -1.14 -12.25 15.05
CA ASN A 149 -0.69 -11.65 13.79
C ASN A 149 -0.70 -10.12 13.89
N SER A 150 -1.69 -9.55 14.57
CA SER A 150 -1.77 -8.10 14.80
C SER A 150 -0.62 -7.59 15.66
N GLN A 151 -0.28 -8.29 16.74
CA GLN A 151 0.86 -7.92 17.58
C GLN A 151 2.19 -8.05 16.85
N LEU A 152 2.36 -9.09 16.01
CA LEU A 152 3.58 -9.31 15.25
C LEU A 152 3.82 -8.24 14.17
N LEU A 153 2.76 -7.80 13.48
CA LEU A 153 2.87 -7.00 12.27
C LEU A 153 2.57 -5.50 12.47
N TYR A 154 1.87 -5.14 13.54
CA TYR A 154 1.48 -3.75 13.83
C TYR A 154 1.95 -3.24 15.20
N GLY A 155 2.60 -4.08 15.99
CA GLY A 155 3.08 -3.72 17.33
C GLY A 155 2.03 -3.75 18.41
#